data_34a1139fdd3d41411c3886d558eafcc7
#
_entry.id   34a1139fdd3d41411c3886d558eafcc7
#
_cell.length_a   1.000
_cell.length_b   1.000
_cell.length_c   1.000
_cell.angle_alpha   90.00
_cell.angle_beta   90.00
_cell.angle_gamma   90.00
#
_symmetry.space_group_name_H-M   'P 1'
#
loop_
_entity.id
_entity.type
_entity.pdbx_description
1 polymer ?
#
loop_
_entity_poly.entity_id
_entity_poly.type
_entity_poly.pdbx_seq_one_letter_code
_entity_poly.pdbx_strand_id
1 'polypeptide(L)'
;MIDLYTWTTPNGRKISIALEEFGLPYTTHAVDISKDEQIKPEFLKISPNNRIPAIVDRDNGLSLMESGAILIYLGDKTGKFLPKDGEARYRTIEWLMWQMGGPGPMLGQVHHFVKYNKGKAPYAEERYLKEAHRLYGVLDKRLADREFVADAYSIADMAIWPWVSRFEWQTVDLNQYPNVKRWYTTIAKRPAVQKGYKVPKDVGEVPMP
;
A
#
# COMPACT_ATOMS: atom_id res chain seq x y z
N MET A 1 -11.01 -19.05 -1.74
CA MET A 1 -11.08 -17.97 -2.76
C MET A 1 -11.41 -16.64 -2.07
N ILE A 2 -10.77 -15.52 -2.47
CA ILE A 2 -10.91 -14.22 -1.82
C ILE A 2 -11.84 -13.30 -2.63
N ASP A 3 -12.80 -12.65 -1.98
CA ASP A 3 -13.49 -11.49 -2.50
C ASP A 3 -12.73 -10.23 -2.08
N LEU A 4 -12.25 -9.45 -3.04
CA LEU A 4 -11.53 -8.21 -2.80
C LEU A 4 -12.42 -7.00 -3.09
N TYR A 5 -12.70 -6.20 -2.08
CA TYR A 5 -13.42 -4.93 -2.19
C TYR A 5 -12.39 -3.79 -2.22
N THR A 6 -12.27 -3.10 -3.35
CA THR A 6 -11.14 -2.19 -3.57
C THR A 6 -11.44 -1.05 -4.53
N TRP A 7 -10.54 -0.08 -4.59
CA TRP A 7 -10.49 1.00 -5.58
C TRP A 7 -9.05 1.34 -5.96
N THR A 8 -8.84 2.14 -7.03
CA THR A 8 -7.52 2.50 -7.58
C THR A 8 -6.70 3.45 -6.69
N THR A 9 -6.66 3.19 -5.39
CA THR A 9 -5.89 3.94 -4.39
C THR A 9 -4.62 3.19 -3.99
N PRO A 10 -3.63 3.84 -3.38
CA PRO A 10 -2.47 3.14 -2.84
C PRO A 10 -2.84 2.01 -1.87
N ASN A 11 -3.82 2.22 -0.99
CA ASN A 11 -4.25 1.18 -0.05
C ASN A 11 -4.94 0.00 -0.74
N GLY A 12 -5.78 0.26 -1.76
CA GLY A 12 -6.39 -0.80 -2.57
C GLY A 12 -5.34 -1.65 -3.27
N ARG A 13 -4.33 -0.99 -3.84
CA ARG A 13 -3.21 -1.65 -4.54
C ARG A 13 -2.33 -2.50 -3.66
N LYS A 14 -2.22 -2.22 -2.36
CA LYS A 14 -1.52 -3.13 -1.43
C LYS A 14 -2.06 -4.55 -1.55
N ILE A 15 -3.38 -4.68 -1.57
CA ILE A 15 -4.03 -5.99 -1.52
C ILE A 15 -4.15 -6.63 -2.90
N SER A 16 -4.44 -5.86 -3.95
CA SER A 16 -4.46 -6.42 -5.31
C SER A 16 -3.07 -6.93 -5.73
N ILE A 17 -2.00 -6.20 -5.43
CA ILE A 17 -0.62 -6.65 -5.66
C ILE A 17 -0.32 -7.88 -4.80
N ALA A 18 -0.66 -7.86 -3.52
CA ALA A 18 -0.42 -9.00 -2.64
C ALA A 18 -1.11 -10.27 -3.15
N LEU A 19 -2.37 -10.20 -3.55
CA LEU A 19 -3.11 -11.36 -4.07
C LEU A 19 -2.44 -11.95 -5.32
N GLU A 20 -1.91 -11.12 -6.22
CA GLU A 20 -1.14 -11.56 -7.37
C GLU A 20 0.22 -12.19 -6.96
N GLU A 21 0.94 -11.60 -6.00
CA GLU A 21 2.21 -12.14 -5.48
C GLU A 21 2.02 -13.48 -4.74
N PHE A 22 0.96 -13.59 -3.96
CA PHE A 22 0.62 -14.84 -3.27
C PHE A 22 0.14 -15.94 -4.24
N GLY A 23 -0.30 -15.58 -5.44
CA GLY A 23 -0.92 -16.48 -6.40
C GLY A 23 -2.29 -16.97 -5.96
N LEU A 24 -3.02 -16.18 -5.20
CA LEU A 24 -4.34 -16.54 -4.68
C LEU A 24 -5.43 -16.16 -5.69
N PRO A 25 -6.40 -17.06 -5.97
CA PRO A 25 -7.55 -16.72 -6.78
C PRO A 25 -8.46 -15.75 -6.03
N TYR A 26 -8.90 -14.69 -6.73
CA TYR A 26 -9.79 -13.69 -6.15
C TYR A 26 -10.81 -13.16 -7.16
N THR A 27 -11.92 -12.66 -6.61
CA THR A 27 -12.94 -11.90 -7.35
C THR A 27 -12.85 -10.44 -6.90
N THR A 28 -12.84 -9.51 -7.84
CA THR A 28 -12.76 -8.08 -7.55
C THR A 28 -14.15 -7.46 -7.51
N HIS A 29 -14.43 -6.73 -6.44
CA HIS A 29 -15.60 -5.89 -6.25
C HIS A 29 -15.13 -4.43 -6.19
N ALA A 30 -15.42 -3.67 -7.24
CA ALA A 30 -15.09 -2.25 -7.27
C ALA A 30 -15.99 -1.47 -6.30
N VAL A 31 -15.39 -0.67 -5.43
CA VAL A 31 -16.09 0.25 -4.51
C VAL A 31 -15.63 1.65 -4.85
N ASP A 32 -16.40 2.36 -5.67
CA ASP A 32 -16.05 3.70 -6.16
C ASP A 32 -16.22 4.74 -5.06
N ILE A 33 -15.11 5.10 -4.43
CA ILE A 33 -15.10 6.09 -3.34
C ILE A 33 -15.42 7.51 -3.79
N SER A 34 -15.38 7.80 -5.09
CA SER A 34 -15.81 9.09 -5.63
C SER A 34 -17.34 9.23 -5.72
N LYS A 35 -18.04 8.09 -5.58
CA LYS A 35 -19.51 7.98 -5.57
C LYS A 35 -20.08 7.58 -4.22
N ASP A 36 -19.27 7.70 -3.18
CA ASP A 36 -19.64 7.35 -1.81
C ASP A 36 -20.10 5.89 -1.62
N GLU A 37 -19.64 4.96 -2.48
CA GLU A 37 -20.01 3.55 -2.37
C GLU A 37 -19.49 2.89 -1.09
N GLN A 38 -18.43 3.43 -0.49
CA GLN A 38 -17.86 2.94 0.77
C GLN A 38 -18.76 3.17 2.00
N ILE A 39 -19.78 4.01 1.89
CA ILE A 39 -20.72 4.25 3.01
C ILE A 39 -22.05 3.50 2.84
N LYS A 40 -22.20 2.72 1.77
CA LYS A 40 -23.40 1.90 1.57
C LYS A 40 -23.52 0.82 2.64
N PRO A 41 -24.74 0.53 3.14
CA PRO A 41 -24.96 -0.43 4.23
C PRO A 41 -24.38 -1.83 3.98
N GLU A 42 -24.40 -2.31 2.74
CA GLU A 42 -23.84 -3.59 2.36
C GLU A 42 -22.31 -3.64 2.53
N PHE A 43 -21.61 -2.54 2.21
CA PHE A 43 -20.17 -2.48 2.40
C PHE A 43 -19.78 -2.27 3.88
N LEU A 44 -20.57 -1.52 4.64
CA LEU A 44 -20.34 -1.33 6.08
C LEU A 44 -20.38 -2.63 6.88
N LYS A 45 -21.12 -3.64 6.42
CA LYS A 45 -21.10 -4.99 7.03
C LYS A 45 -19.74 -5.68 6.87
N ILE A 46 -18.99 -5.34 5.83
CA ILE A 46 -17.66 -5.90 5.52
C ILE A 46 -16.56 -5.03 6.12
N SER A 47 -16.71 -3.72 6.02
CA SER A 47 -15.74 -2.72 6.51
C SER A 47 -16.45 -1.66 7.35
N PRO A 48 -16.62 -1.89 8.67
CA PRO A 48 -17.29 -0.95 9.58
C PRO A 48 -16.65 0.45 9.62
N ASN A 49 -15.36 0.55 9.26
CA ASN A 49 -14.64 1.82 9.16
C ASN A 49 -14.91 2.58 7.84
N ASN A 50 -15.81 2.07 6.98
CA ASN A 50 -16.12 2.65 5.65
C ASN A 50 -14.89 2.96 4.78
N ARG A 51 -13.88 2.11 4.83
CA ARG A 51 -12.63 2.25 4.06
C ARG A 51 -12.35 1.02 3.22
N ILE A 52 -11.84 1.23 2.05
CA ILE A 52 -11.20 0.20 1.22
C ILE A 52 -9.69 0.15 1.54
N PRO A 53 -9.03 -1.01 1.34
CA PRO A 53 -9.57 -2.29 0.93
C PRO A 53 -10.22 -3.07 2.08
N ALA A 54 -11.07 -4.03 1.70
CA ALA A 54 -11.56 -5.08 2.58
C ALA A 54 -11.60 -6.40 1.80
N ILE A 55 -11.59 -7.52 2.51
CA ILE A 55 -11.73 -8.85 1.90
C ILE A 55 -12.80 -9.67 2.61
N VAL A 56 -13.34 -10.66 1.88
CA VAL A 56 -14.06 -11.80 2.44
C VAL A 56 -13.39 -13.07 1.96
N ASP A 57 -12.91 -13.89 2.88
CA ASP A 57 -12.36 -15.20 2.53
C ASP A 57 -13.49 -16.23 2.51
N ARG A 58 -13.84 -16.72 1.32
CA ARG A 58 -14.92 -17.69 1.14
C ARG A 58 -14.64 -19.06 1.75
N ASP A 59 -13.37 -19.38 2.05
CA ASP A 59 -13.00 -20.68 2.59
C ASP A 59 -13.43 -20.83 4.06
N ASN A 60 -13.53 -19.71 4.78
CA ASN A 60 -13.85 -19.68 6.21
C ASN A 60 -14.88 -18.60 6.62
N GLY A 61 -15.35 -17.80 5.67
CA GLY A 61 -16.30 -16.73 5.89
C GLY A 61 -15.74 -15.49 6.61
N LEU A 62 -14.41 -15.40 6.79
CA LEU A 62 -13.80 -14.26 7.47
C LEU A 62 -13.92 -12.99 6.61
N SER A 63 -14.56 -11.97 7.18
CA SER A 63 -14.54 -10.61 6.67
C SER A 63 -13.46 -9.82 7.40
N LEU A 64 -12.58 -9.14 6.67
CA LEU A 64 -11.46 -8.43 7.24
C LEU A 64 -11.24 -7.09 6.53
N MET A 65 -11.14 -6.02 7.32
CA MET A 65 -10.69 -4.70 6.90
C MET A 65 -9.27 -4.42 7.40
N GLU A 66 -8.74 -3.24 7.11
CA GLU A 66 -7.37 -2.79 7.38
C GLU A 66 -6.32 -3.51 6.52
N SER A 67 -5.71 -2.76 5.61
CA SER A 67 -4.76 -3.33 4.64
C SER A 67 -3.57 -4.03 5.30
N GLY A 68 -3.09 -3.54 6.45
CA GLY A 68 -2.02 -4.19 7.21
C GLY A 68 -2.46 -5.54 7.80
N ALA A 69 -3.67 -5.61 8.37
CA ALA A 69 -4.24 -6.84 8.91
C ALA A 69 -4.49 -7.88 7.80
N ILE A 70 -4.99 -7.42 6.65
CA ILE A 70 -5.20 -8.27 5.48
C ILE A 70 -3.87 -8.88 4.99
N LEU A 71 -2.81 -8.07 4.91
CA LEU A 71 -1.48 -8.54 4.51
C LEU A 71 -0.92 -9.60 5.47
N ILE A 72 -1.06 -9.39 6.78
CA ILE A 72 -0.66 -10.39 7.80
C ILE A 72 -1.47 -11.67 7.61
N TYR A 73 -2.79 -11.57 7.48
CA TYR A 73 -3.67 -12.72 7.27
C TYR A 73 -3.28 -13.54 6.03
N LEU A 74 -3.03 -12.88 4.90
CA LEU A 74 -2.62 -13.56 3.66
C LEU A 74 -1.23 -14.22 3.81
N GLY A 75 -0.31 -13.57 4.52
CA GLY A 75 0.99 -14.13 4.86
C GLY A 75 0.88 -15.40 5.71
N ASP A 76 0.07 -15.35 6.76
CA ASP A 76 -0.17 -16.50 7.65
C ASP A 76 -0.93 -17.63 6.94
N LYS A 77 -1.94 -17.30 6.12
CA LYS A 77 -2.73 -18.27 5.33
C LYS A 77 -1.86 -19.06 4.34
N THR A 78 -0.84 -18.43 3.76
CA THR A 78 -0.06 -19.01 2.66
C THR A 78 1.35 -19.46 3.07
N GLY A 79 1.86 -18.97 4.20
CA GLY A 79 3.25 -19.17 4.62
C GLY A 79 4.27 -18.43 3.73
N LYS A 80 3.84 -17.42 2.94
CA LYS A 80 4.70 -16.66 2.02
C LYS A 80 4.81 -15.20 2.46
N PHE A 81 5.95 -14.56 2.16
CA PHE A 81 6.19 -13.11 2.34
C PHE A 81 6.01 -12.57 3.76
N LEU A 82 5.76 -13.44 4.73
CA LEU A 82 5.77 -13.16 6.16
C LEU A 82 6.40 -14.37 6.86
N PRO A 83 7.57 -14.22 7.48
CA PRO A 83 8.17 -15.30 8.25
C PRO A 83 7.22 -15.82 9.34
N LYS A 84 7.24 -17.13 9.58
CA LYS A 84 6.32 -17.78 10.51
C LYS A 84 6.50 -17.31 11.95
N ASP A 85 7.74 -17.11 12.36
CA ASP A 85 8.10 -16.76 13.74
C ASP A 85 9.48 -16.07 13.79
N GLY A 86 9.97 -15.81 14.98
CA GLY A 86 11.30 -15.28 15.23
C GLY A 86 11.50 -13.80 14.87
N GLU A 87 12.77 -13.36 14.91
CA GLU A 87 13.13 -11.95 14.70
C GLU A 87 12.70 -11.44 13.32
N ALA A 88 12.87 -12.25 12.28
CA ALA A 88 12.53 -11.86 10.90
C ALA A 88 11.03 -11.52 10.76
N ARG A 89 10.14 -12.22 11.47
CA ARG A 89 8.71 -11.91 11.51
C ARG A 89 8.47 -10.53 12.13
N TYR A 90 9.09 -10.26 13.27
CA TYR A 90 8.90 -8.97 13.96
C TYR A 90 9.51 -7.81 13.16
N ARG A 91 10.65 -8.02 12.49
CA ARG A 91 11.22 -7.01 11.57
C ARG A 91 10.27 -6.70 10.40
N THR A 92 9.64 -7.72 9.83
CA THR A 92 8.63 -7.52 8.78
C THR A 92 7.41 -6.74 9.30
N ILE A 93 6.90 -7.12 10.48
CA ILE A 93 5.77 -6.43 11.11
C ILE A 93 6.14 -5.00 11.52
N GLU A 94 7.36 -4.75 12.03
CA GLU A 94 7.85 -3.41 12.37
C GLU A 94 7.74 -2.45 11.16
N TRP A 95 8.23 -2.87 10.00
CA TRP A 95 8.18 -2.05 8.78
C TRP A 95 6.78 -1.96 8.18
N LEU A 96 5.97 -3.00 8.34
CA LEU A 96 4.54 -2.92 8.02
C LEU A 96 3.83 -1.89 8.90
N MET A 97 4.04 -1.91 10.22
CA MET A 97 3.44 -0.94 11.15
C MET A 97 3.98 0.48 10.93
N TRP A 98 5.28 0.62 10.61
CA TRP A 98 5.84 1.92 10.20
C TRP A 98 5.06 2.49 9.00
N GLN A 99 4.76 1.67 7.99
CA GLN A 99 3.96 2.10 6.85
C GLN A 99 2.53 2.50 7.25
N MET A 100 1.89 1.70 8.11
CA MET A 100 0.51 1.94 8.53
C MET A 100 0.37 3.19 9.41
N GLY A 101 1.36 3.48 10.27
CA GLY A 101 1.35 4.62 11.17
C GLY A 101 2.00 5.90 10.62
N GLY A 102 2.84 5.79 9.60
CA GLY A 102 3.63 6.89 9.03
C GLY A 102 3.31 7.18 7.56
N PRO A 103 3.97 6.48 6.61
CA PRO A 103 3.84 6.80 5.19
C PRO A 103 2.40 6.82 4.67
N GLY A 104 1.57 5.84 5.03
CA GLY A 104 0.18 5.80 4.60
C GLY A 104 -0.59 7.07 4.97
N PRO A 105 -0.76 7.37 6.26
CA PRO A 105 -1.47 8.57 6.71
C PRO A 105 -0.83 9.87 6.25
N MET A 106 0.49 10.02 6.39
CA MET A 106 1.15 11.30 6.13
C MET A 106 1.21 11.63 4.64
N LEU A 107 1.54 10.68 3.76
CA LEU A 107 1.49 10.88 2.31
C LEU A 107 0.05 11.08 1.83
N GLY A 108 -0.94 10.50 2.52
CA GLY A 108 -2.35 10.79 2.30
C GLY A 108 -2.69 12.27 2.56
N GLN A 109 -2.13 12.86 3.61
CA GLN A 109 -2.28 14.30 3.88
C GLN A 109 -1.57 15.15 2.80
N VAL A 110 -0.40 14.73 2.31
CA VAL A 110 0.24 15.40 1.15
C VAL A 110 -0.70 15.40 -0.06
N HIS A 111 -1.31 14.27 -0.39
CA HIS A 111 -2.28 14.22 -1.49
C HIS A 111 -3.45 15.20 -1.24
N HIS A 112 -3.97 15.24 -0.01
CA HIS A 112 -5.09 16.11 0.34
C HIS A 112 -4.73 17.60 0.18
N PHE A 113 -3.65 18.04 0.80
CA PHE A 113 -3.30 19.47 0.88
C PHE A 113 -2.52 19.95 -0.35
N VAL A 114 -1.59 19.15 -0.88
CA VAL A 114 -0.67 19.58 -1.94
C VAL A 114 -1.21 19.25 -3.34
N LYS A 115 -1.88 18.08 -3.52
CA LYS A 115 -2.40 17.69 -4.83
C LYS A 115 -3.80 18.18 -5.09
N TYR A 116 -4.73 17.98 -4.13
CA TYR A 116 -6.16 18.26 -4.35
C TYR A 116 -6.59 19.66 -3.90
N ASN A 117 -5.93 20.26 -2.92
CA ASN A 117 -6.33 21.52 -2.32
C ASN A 117 -5.16 22.52 -2.22
N LYS A 118 -4.26 22.51 -3.20
CA LYS A 118 -3.07 23.37 -3.24
C LYS A 118 -3.44 24.84 -3.06
N GLY A 119 -2.72 25.53 -2.17
CA GLY A 119 -2.89 26.94 -1.85
C GLY A 119 -3.97 27.23 -0.82
N LYS A 120 -4.78 26.22 -0.39
CA LYS A 120 -5.85 26.45 0.59
C LYS A 120 -5.38 26.41 2.06
N ALA A 121 -4.24 25.76 2.35
CA ALA A 121 -3.71 25.60 3.68
C ALA A 121 -2.17 25.58 3.67
N PRO A 122 -1.50 26.72 3.42
CA PRO A 122 -0.05 26.77 3.22
C PRO A 122 0.76 26.16 4.36
N TYR A 123 0.38 26.38 5.61
CA TYR A 123 1.04 25.75 6.76
C TYR A 123 0.96 24.22 6.74
N ALA A 124 -0.19 23.67 6.41
CA ALA A 124 -0.36 22.21 6.31
C ALA A 124 0.41 21.63 5.12
N GLU A 125 0.42 22.34 3.99
CA GLU A 125 1.19 21.95 2.80
C GLU A 125 2.68 21.85 3.14
N GLU A 126 3.27 22.89 3.75
CA GLU A 126 4.68 22.90 4.17
C GLU A 126 4.97 21.78 5.17
N ARG A 127 4.13 21.65 6.21
CA ARG A 127 4.29 20.64 7.26
C ARG A 127 4.32 19.22 6.68
N TYR A 128 3.36 18.89 5.84
CA TYR A 128 3.25 17.53 5.30
C TYR A 128 4.27 17.23 4.21
N LEU A 129 4.70 18.23 3.41
CA LEU A 129 5.84 18.06 2.50
C LEU A 129 7.14 17.77 3.26
N LYS A 130 7.40 18.51 4.34
CA LYS A 130 8.56 18.23 5.19
C LYS A 130 8.53 16.83 5.78
N GLU A 131 7.36 16.39 6.23
CA GLU A 131 7.20 15.03 6.76
C GLU A 131 7.36 13.96 5.65
N ALA A 132 6.85 14.21 4.44
CA ALA A 132 7.08 13.31 3.30
C ALA A 132 8.58 13.11 3.06
N HIS A 133 9.35 14.20 2.93
CA HIS A 133 10.80 14.13 2.74
C HIS A 133 11.52 13.41 3.90
N ARG A 134 11.08 13.61 5.14
CA ARG A 134 11.61 12.88 6.30
C ARG A 134 11.37 11.36 6.15
N LEU A 135 10.16 10.95 5.76
CA LEU A 135 9.79 9.55 5.59
C LEU A 135 10.56 8.89 4.43
N TYR A 136 10.70 9.59 3.30
CA TYR A 136 11.56 9.12 2.20
C TYR A 136 13.01 8.98 2.63
N GLY A 137 13.54 9.91 3.42
CA GLY A 137 14.89 9.84 3.99
C GLY A 137 15.08 8.65 4.94
N VAL A 138 14.06 8.30 5.75
CA VAL A 138 14.09 7.09 6.59
C VAL A 138 14.13 5.83 5.73
N LEU A 139 13.28 5.77 4.70
CA LEU A 139 13.23 4.63 3.77
C LEU A 139 14.55 4.49 3.00
N ASP A 140 15.12 5.60 2.51
CA ASP A 140 16.38 5.58 1.76
C ASP A 140 17.54 5.07 2.61
N LYS A 141 17.65 5.55 3.85
CA LYS A 141 18.66 5.04 4.80
C LYS A 141 18.45 3.55 5.10
N ARG A 142 17.20 3.10 5.26
CA ARG A 142 16.91 1.68 5.52
C ARG A 142 17.35 0.80 4.37
N LEU A 143 17.22 1.28 3.15
CA LEU A 143 17.54 0.54 1.92
C LEU A 143 19.02 0.67 1.49
N ALA A 144 19.87 1.39 2.23
CA ALA A 144 21.25 1.66 1.82
C ALA A 144 22.13 0.40 1.71
N ASP A 145 21.89 -0.58 2.58
CA ASP A 145 22.68 -1.81 2.69
C ASP A 145 21.86 -3.10 2.44
N ARG A 146 20.62 -2.95 1.91
CA ARG A 146 19.71 -4.09 1.71
C ARG A 146 18.80 -3.89 0.52
N GLU A 147 18.33 -4.98 -0.03
CA GLU A 147 17.48 -4.98 -1.21
C GLU A 147 16.03 -4.60 -0.88
N PHE A 148 15.51 -5.09 0.25
CA PHE A 148 14.14 -4.87 0.72
C PHE A 148 14.10 -4.43 2.18
N VAL A 149 12.97 -3.83 2.61
CA VAL A 149 12.89 -3.19 3.93
C VAL A 149 13.04 -4.15 5.12
N ALA A 150 12.69 -5.44 4.94
CA ALA A 150 12.81 -6.50 5.94
C ALA A 150 13.77 -7.61 5.48
N ASP A 151 14.86 -7.23 4.77
CA ASP A 151 15.90 -8.06 4.17
C ASP A 151 15.42 -8.88 2.96
N ALA A 152 14.33 -9.61 3.07
CA ALA A 152 13.65 -10.28 1.95
C ALA A 152 12.38 -9.52 1.53
N TYR A 153 11.99 -9.68 0.24
CA TYR A 153 10.73 -9.14 -0.25
C TYR A 153 9.55 -9.68 0.57
N SER A 154 8.73 -8.79 1.10
CA SER A 154 7.74 -9.12 2.11
C SER A 154 6.47 -8.29 2.01
N ILE A 155 5.50 -8.59 2.85
CA ILE A 155 4.27 -7.81 3.01
C ILE A 155 4.55 -6.35 3.40
N ALA A 156 5.70 -6.05 4.00
CA ALA A 156 6.08 -4.67 4.31
C ALA A 156 6.38 -3.88 3.03
N ASP A 157 7.11 -4.47 2.08
CA ASP A 157 7.37 -3.86 0.76
C ASP A 157 6.08 -3.68 -0.03
N MET A 158 5.19 -4.68 -0.02
CA MET A 158 3.87 -4.62 -0.66
C MET A 158 3.00 -3.50 -0.07
N ALA A 159 3.17 -3.18 1.20
CA ALA A 159 2.44 -2.09 1.85
C ALA A 159 3.02 -0.71 1.52
N ILE A 160 4.36 -0.57 1.46
CA ILE A 160 5.05 0.71 1.25
C ILE A 160 5.00 1.13 -0.22
N TRP A 161 5.28 0.19 -1.13
CA TRP A 161 5.49 0.46 -2.55
C TRP A 161 4.34 1.22 -3.23
N PRO A 162 3.05 0.88 -3.03
CA PRO A 162 1.95 1.60 -3.68
C PRO A 162 1.84 3.07 -3.28
N TRP A 163 2.31 3.44 -2.10
CA TRP A 163 2.39 4.83 -1.67
C TRP A 163 3.54 5.56 -2.34
N VAL A 164 4.71 4.92 -2.46
CA VAL A 164 5.85 5.48 -3.19
C VAL A 164 5.52 5.60 -4.68
N SER A 165 4.66 4.76 -5.26
CA SER A 165 4.22 4.89 -6.66
C SER A 165 3.47 6.19 -6.99
N ARG A 166 3.21 7.01 -5.99
CA ARG A 166 2.61 8.34 -6.13
C ARG A 166 3.61 9.48 -5.87
N PHE A 167 4.91 9.22 -6.02
CA PHE A 167 5.98 10.18 -5.74
C PHE A 167 5.76 11.54 -6.44
N GLU A 168 5.28 11.58 -7.69
CA GLU A 168 4.96 12.81 -8.40
C GLU A 168 3.84 13.62 -7.72
N TRP A 169 2.80 12.93 -7.18
CA TRP A 169 1.70 13.59 -6.45
C TRP A 169 2.18 14.17 -5.12
N GLN A 170 3.28 13.66 -4.61
CA GLN A 170 3.92 14.07 -3.37
C GLN A 170 5.02 15.10 -3.62
N THR A 171 5.22 15.52 -4.88
CA THR A 171 6.29 16.43 -5.33
C THR A 171 7.69 15.95 -4.94
N VAL A 172 7.88 14.63 -4.90
CA VAL A 172 9.16 13.98 -4.57
C VAL A 172 9.87 13.55 -5.84
N ASP A 173 11.12 13.98 -5.99
CA ASP A 173 12.03 13.46 -7.01
C ASP A 173 12.83 12.29 -6.42
N LEU A 174 12.58 11.08 -6.94
CA LEU A 174 13.26 9.86 -6.47
C LEU A 174 14.77 9.85 -6.75
N ASN A 175 15.29 10.74 -7.60
CA ASN A 175 16.75 10.90 -7.79
C ASN A 175 17.43 11.42 -6.51
N GLN A 176 16.71 12.09 -5.61
CA GLN A 176 17.20 12.52 -4.31
C GLN A 176 17.28 11.36 -3.30
N TYR A 177 16.71 10.21 -3.62
CA TYR A 177 16.62 9.02 -2.76
C TYR A 177 17.04 7.77 -3.57
N PRO A 178 18.33 7.61 -3.86
CA PRO A 178 18.81 6.61 -4.83
C PRO A 178 18.51 5.16 -4.42
N ASN A 179 18.50 4.86 -3.12
CA ASN A 179 18.17 3.52 -2.62
C ASN A 179 16.66 3.24 -2.76
N VAL A 180 15.81 4.23 -2.50
CA VAL A 180 14.36 4.14 -2.76
C VAL A 180 14.10 3.98 -4.25
N LYS A 181 14.78 4.75 -5.11
CA LYS A 181 14.65 4.63 -6.56
C LYS A 181 15.01 3.22 -7.06
N ARG A 182 16.13 2.66 -6.60
CA ARG A 182 16.54 1.30 -6.90
C ARG A 182 15.48 0.28 -6.46
N TRP A 183 15.08 0.30 -5.19
CA TRP A 183 14.05 -0.56 -4.61
C TRP A 183 12.72 -0.45 -5.34
N TYR A 184 12.27 0.78 -5.59
CA TYR A 184 11.03 1.06 -6.32
C TYR A 184 11.04 0.44 -7.71
N THR A 185 12.11 0.65 -8.47
CA THR A 185 12.25 0.16 -9.85
C THR A 185 12.33 -1.38 -9.89
N THR A 186 13.00 -1.99 -8.91
CA THR A 186 13.07 -3.45 -8.79
C THR A 186 11.68 -4.05 -8.58
N ILE A 187 10.88 -3.48 -7.69
CA ILE A 187 9.52 -3.96 -7.40
C ILE A 187 8.57 -3.66 -8.56
N ALA A 188 8.68 -2.47 -9.17
CA ALA A 188 7.84 -2.09 -10.31
C ALA A 188 7.89 -3.08 -11.48
N LYS A 189 9.02 -3.76 -11.69
CA LYS A 189 9.23 -4.74 -12.78
C LYS A 189 8.59 -6.11 -12.50
N ARG A 190 8.09 -6.36 -11.30
CA ARG A 190 7.49 -7.64 -10.95
C ARG A 190 6.16 -7.83 -11.69
N PRO A 191 5.92 -8.98 -12.35
CA PRO A 191 4.66 -9.22 -13.10
C PRO A 191 3.41 -9.06 -12.23
N ALA A 192 3.46 -9.53 -10.98
CA ALA A 192 2.37 -9.41 -10.03
C ALA A 192 2.06 -7.94 -9.68
N VAL A 193 3.08 -7.10 -9.56
CA VAL A 193 2.93 -5.66 -9.31
C VAL A 193 2.27 -4.98 -10.51
N GLN A 194 2.74 -5.27 -11.73
CA GLN A 194 2.16 -4.74 -12.97
C GLN A 194 0.67 -5.11 -13.11
N LYS A 195 0.34 -6.37 -12.83
CA LYS A 195 -1.04 -6.85 -12.91
C LYS A 195 -1.92 -6.27 -11.80
N GLY A 196 -1.47 -6.35 -10.53
CA GLY A 196 -2.21 -5.84 -9.37
C GLY A 196 -2.39 -4.32 -9.38
N TYR A 197 -1.49 -3.58 -10.03
CA TYR A 197 -1.59 -2.13 -10.15
C TYR A 197 -2.82 -1.68 -10.96
N LYS A 198 -3.27 -2.51 -11.90
CA LYS A 198 -4.40 -2.25 -12.79
C LYS A 198 -5.77 -2.69 -12.23
N VAL A 199 -5.82 -3.19 -11.00
CA VAL A 199 -7.05 -3.64 -10.33
C VAL A 199 -7.63 -2.50 -9.46
N PRO A 200 -8.97 -2.31 -9.43
CA PRO A 200 -10.06 -2.98 -10.14
C PRO A 200 -10.26 -2.47 -11.58
N LYS A 201 -9.53 -1.45 -11.95
CA LYS A 201 -9.64 -0.75 -13.23
C LYS A 201 -8.26 -0.36 -13.71
N ASP A 202 -7.98 -0.58 -14.99
CA ASP A 202 -6.76 -0.08 -15.61
C ASP A 202 -6.82 1.47 -15.68
N VAL A 203 -5.85 2.11 -15.06
CA VAL A 203 -5.69 3.57 -15.02
C VAL A 203 -4.34 3.99 -15.59
N GLY A 204 -3.72 3.16 -16.39
CA GLY A 204 -2.43 3.39 -17.04
C GLY A 204 -1.29 2.59 -16.40
N GLU A 205 -0.11 2.82 -16.93
CA GLU A 205 1.11 2.09 -16.54
C GLU A 205 1.61 2.51 -15.14
N VAL A 206 2.43 1.65 -14.55
CA VAL A 206 3.17 1.97 -13.33
C VAL A 206 4.09 3.16 -13.60
N PRO A 207 3.98 4.27 -12.84
CA PRO A 207 4.90 5.41 -13.00
C PRO A 207 6.34 4.99 -12.80
N MET A 208 7.22 5.47 -13.70
CA MET A 208 8.66 5.21 -13.59
C MET A 208 9.42 6.52 -13.36
N PRO A 209 10.42 6.55 -12.44
CA PRO A 209 11.22 7.73 -12.13
C PRO A 209 12.28 8.04 -13.18
#